data_add31926f0b21bca7ef1d66e00312063
#
_entry.id   add31926f0b21bca7ef1d66e00312063
#
_cell.length_a   1.000
_cell.length_b   1.000
_cell.length_c   1.000
_cell.angle_alpha   90.00
_cell.angle_beta   90.00
_cell.angle_gamma   90.00
#
_symmetry.space_group_name_H-M   'P 1'
#
loop_
_entity.id
_entity.type
_entity.pdbx_description
1 polymer ?
#
loop_
_entity_poly.entity_id
_entity_poly.type
_entity_poly.pdbx_seq_one_letter_code
_entity_poly.pdbx_strand_id
1 'polypeptide(L)'
;HMLEEIKTLPPLPDSVVKIQELCMKSDTNIDELSMVIERDPMLSANILKSVNSPLYGMSKEISSISQAIMLFGISMIRGFAAASAIKKAVTVDLSPYGVSIDELTKISSLQMALAREWYRHVDKSMLPLLQSCAFLMELGKIVASLKIVGGGNTAVFLQETTTEQSDEAAEKRFLGMSSYEIAAHMFEH
;
A
#
# COMPACT_ATOMS: atom_id res chain seq x y z
N HIS A 1 -3.28 -22.58 0.19
CA HIS A 1 -3.90 -22.10 1.43
C HIS A 1 -3.85 -20.58 1.54
N MET A 2 -2.67 -19.98 1.51
CA MET A 2 -2.53 -18.51 1.64
C MET A 2 -3.19 -17.74 0.48
N LEU A 3 -3.04 -18.20 -0.76
CA LEU A 3 -3.66 -17.61 -1.94
C LEU A 3 -5.20 -17.69 -1.92
N GLU A 4 -5.77 -18.69 -1.28
CA GLU A 4 -7.23 -18.79 -1.10
C GLU A 4 -7.74 -17.78 -0.07
N GLU A 5 -6.95 -17.49 0.96
CA GLU A 5 -7.30 -16.53 2.00
C GLU A 5 -7.22 -15.07 1.50
N ILE A 6 -6.31 -14.76 0.58
CA ILE A 6 -6.29 -13.47 -0.12
C ILE A 6 -7.64 -13.22 -0.81
N LYS A 7 -8.26 -14.26 -1.36
CA LYS A 7 -9.60 -14.17 -1.99
C LYS A 7 -10.76 -13.99 -0.99
N THR A 8 -10.53 -14.25 0.29
CA THR A 8 -11.55 -14.06 1.35
C THR A 8 -11.50 -12.69 2.01
N LEU A 9 -10.57 -11.82 1.60
CA LEU A 9 -10.56 -10.43 2.04
C LEU A 9 -11.90 -9.76 1.68
N PRO A 10 -12.42 -8.85 2.53
CA PRO A 10 -13.61 -8.10 2.20
C PRO A 10 -13.44 -7.43 0.83
N PRO A 11 -14.48 -7.41 -0.01
CA PRO A 11 -14.39 -6.77 -1.31
C PRO A 11 -13.98 -5.32 -1.15
N LEU A 12 -13.09 -4.87 -2.05
CA LEU A 12 -12.71 -3.47 -2.10
C LEU A 12 -13.94 -2.60 -2.37
N PRO A 13 -14.03 -1.39 -1.79
CA PRO A 13 -15.07 -0.45 -2.12
C PRO A 13 -15.17 -0.21 -3.63
N ASP A 14 -16.39 -0.03 -4.15
CA ASP A 14 -16.63 0.18 -5.59
C ASP A 14 -15.80 1.32 -6.18
N SER A 15 -15.55 2.37 -5.39
CA SER A 15 -14.68 3.49 -5.79
C SER A 15 -13.25 3.02 -6.10
N VAL A 16 -12.71 2.11 -5.29
CA VAL A 16 -11.35 1.60 -5.47
C VAL A 16 -11.26 0.62 -6.62
N VAL A 17 -12.25 -0.26 -6.79
CA VAL A 17 -12.33 -1.15 -7.95
C VAL A 17 -12.35 -0.32 -9.24
N LYS A 18 -13.17 0.73 -9.29
CA LYS A 18 -13.26 1.62 -10.44
C LYS A 18 -11.95 2.38 -10.72
N ILE A 19 -11.25 2.81 -9.67
CA ILE A 19 -9.93 3.42 -9.79
C ILE A 19 -8.93 2.44 -10.40
N GLN A 20 -8.93 1.18 -9.94
CA GLN A 20 -8.04 0.16 -10.49
C GLN A 20 -8.33 -0.11 -11.97
N GLU A 21 -9.59 -0.27 -12.35
CA GLU A 21 -10.01 -0.45 -13.73
C GLU A 21 -9.56 0.70 -14.64
N LEU A 22 -9.74 1.95 -14.19
CA LEU A 22 -9.27 3.12 -14.93
C LEU A 22 -7.75 3.13 -15.05
N CYS A 23 -7.01 2.87 -13.98
CA CYS A 23 -5.56 2.87 -14.01
C CYS A 23 -4.94 1.77 -14.88
N MET A 24 -5.68 0.74 -15.25
CA MET A 24 -5.23 -0.32 -16.17
C MET A 24 -5.37 0.08 -17.65
N LYS A 25 -6.13 1.12 -17.96
CA LYS A 25 -6.26 1.62 -19.33
C LYS A 25 -5.02 2.43 -19.71
N SER A 26 -4.52 2.24 -20.92
CA SER A 26 -3.34 2.94 -21.43
C SER A 26 -3.57 4.44 -21.69
N ASP A 27 -4.84 4.85 -21.79
CA ASP A 27 -5.30 6.20 -22.15
C ASP A 27 -6.10 6.87 -21.01
N THR A 28 -5.84 6.50 -19.77
CA THR A 28 -6.56 7.05 -18.61
C THR A 28 -6.46 8.56 -18.56
N ASN A 29 -7.62 9.22 -18.60
CA ASN A 29 -7.72 10.67 -18.46
C ASN A 29 -7.66 11.05 -16.96
N ILE A 30 -6.79 12.01 -16.64
CA ILE A 30 -6.62 12.56 -15.28
C ILE A 30 -7.95 13.07 -14.71
N ASP A 31 -8.76 13.74 -15.55
CA ASP A 31 -10.05 14.30 -15.11
C ASP A 31 -11.05 13.20 -14.78
N GLU A 32 -11.11 12.12 -15.56
CA GLU A 32 -11.98 10.98 -15.28
C GLU A 32 -11.60 10.30 -13.96
N LEU A 33 -10.30 10.08 -13.74
CA LEU A 33 -9.79 9.49 -12.52
C LEU A 33 -10.05 10.38 -11.31
N SER A 34 -9.84 11.70 -11.45
CA SER A 34 -10.13 12.69 -10.40
C SER A 34 -11.60 12.67 -10.00
N MET A 35 -12.51 12.69 -10.97
CA MET A 35 -13.95 12.66 -10.69
C MET A 35 -14.39 11.38 -9.95
N VAL A 36 -13.80 10.24 -10.27
CA VAL A 36 -14.11 8.98 -9.57
C VAL A 36 -13.64 9.03 -8.12
N ILE A 37 -12.44 9.55 -7.86
CA ILE A 37 -11.89 9.70 -6.52
C ILE A 37 -12.70 10.72 -5.71
N GLU A 38 -13.05 11.85 -6.31
CA GLU A 38 -13.75 12.96 -5.66
C GLU A 38 -15.21 12.63 -5.27
N ARG A 39 -15.79 11.57 -5.83
CA ARG A 39 -17.09 11.04 -5.41
C ARG A 39 -17.06 10.37 -4.03
N ASP A 40 -15.88 9.99 -3.54
CA ASP A 40 -15.68 9.48 -2.18
C ASP A 40 -14.88 10.54 -1.37
N PRO A 41 -15.57 11.37 -0.54
CA PRO A 41 -14.93 12.45 0.21
C PRO A 41 -13.87 11.95 1.20
N MET A 42 -14.08 10.75 1.78
CA MET A 42 -13.12 10.17 2.72
C MET A 42 -11.86 9.71 1.98
N LEU A 43 -12.02 9.10 0.82
CA LEU A 43 -10.90 8.68 -0.01
C LEU A 43 -10.10 9.90 -0.48
N SER A 44 -10.78 10.94 -0.98
CA SER A 44 -10.15 12.21 -1.37
C SER A 44 -9.36 12.84 -0.24
N ALA A 45 -9.96 12.94 0.95
CA ALA A 45 -9.28 13.49 2.13
C ALA A 45 -8.04 12.68 2.52
N ASN A 46 -8.12 11.34 2.48
CA ASN A 46 -7.00 10.46 2.80
C ASN A 46 -5.86 10.59 1.78
N ILE A 47 -6.19 10.67 0.49
CA ILE A 47 -5.18 10.88 -0.57
C ILE A 47 -4.52 12.25 -0.40
N LEU A 48 -5.30 13.33 -0.24
CA LEU A 48 -4.75 14.67 -0.04
C LEU A 48 -3.89 14.76 1.21
N LYS A 49 -4.30 14.14 2.31
CA LYS A 49 -3.48 14.05 3.53
C LYS A 49 -2.17 13.31 3.28
N SER A 50 -2.20 12.23 2.49
CA SER A 50 -1.00 11.45 2.17
C SER A 50 -0.01 12.26 1.33
N VAL A 51 -0.47 12.90 0.25
CA VAL A 51 0.40 13.67 -0.66
C VAL A 51 0.95 14.95 -0.02
N ASN A 52 0.25 15.52 0.97
CA ASN A 52 0.70 16.68 1.74
C ASN A 52 1.57 16.29 2.95
N SER A 53 1.93 15.03 3.10
CA SER A 53 2.85 14.61 4.16
C SER A 53 4.18 15.36 4.04
N PRO A 54 4.78 15.81 5.16
CA PRO A 54 6.11 16.44 5.18
C PRO A 54 7.20 15.61 4.50
N LEU A 55 7.01 14.30 4.39
CA LEU A 55 7.92 13.37 3.71
C LEU A 55 8.16 13.72 2.24
N TYR A 56 7.19 14.36 1.59
CA TYR A 56 7.31 14.72 0.17
C TYR A 56 7.91 16.10 -0.05
N GLY A 57 8.13 16.87 1.02
CA GLY A 57 8.80 18.17 0.96
C GLY A 57 8.14 19.18 0.02
N MET A 58 6.81 19.10 -0.12
CA MET A 58 6.09 20.00 -1.01
C MET A 58 6.11 21.41 -0.45
N SER A 59 6.53 22.38 -1.28
CA SER A 59 6.61 23.79 -0.88
C SER A 59 5.24 24.48 -0.80
N LYS A 60 4.22 23.90 -1.44
CA LYS A 60 2.83 24.36 -1.42
C LYS A 60 1.90 23.20 -1.18
N GLU A 61 0.82 23.47 -0.46
CA GLU A 61 -0.24 22.50 -0.22
C GLU A 61 -0.93 22.08 -1.53
N ILE A 62 -1.12 20.77 -1.69
CA ILE A 62 -1.85 20.16 -2.80
C ILE A 62 -3.33 20.15 -2.39
N SER A 63 -4.17 20.89 -3.13
CA SER A 63 -5.56 21.10 -2.77
C SER A 63 -6.57 20.36 -3.64
N SER A 64 -6.12 19.69 -4.71
CA SER A 64 -7.00 18.92 -5.59
C SER A 64 -6.43 17.56 -5.96
N ILE A 65 -7.32 16.61 -6.27
CA ILE A 65 -6.93 15.26 -6.72
C ILE A 65 -6.23 15.32 -8.08
N SER A 66 -6.69 16.16 -9.00
CA SER A 66 -6.02 16.37 -10.30
C SER A 66 -4.57 16.82 -10.12
N GLN A 67 -4.34 17.77 -9.22
CA GLN A 67 -2.98 18.23 -8.89
C GLN A 67 -2.14 17.10 -8.29
N ALA A 68 -2.73 16.30 -7.38
CA ALA A 68 -2.05 15.13 -6.81
C ALA A 68 -1.65 14.14 -7.90
N ILE A 69 -2.54 13.82 -8.85
CA ILE A 69 -2.25 12.91 -9.96
C ILE A 69 -1.14 13.46 -10.86
N MET A 70 -1.16 14.76 -11.19
CA MET A 70 -0.11 15.38 -12.01
C MET A 70 1.27 15.32 -11.36
N LEU A 71 1.35 15.48 -10.04
CA LEU A 71 2.62 15.54 -9.32
C LEU A 71 3.16 14.17 -8.94
N PHE A 72 2.30 13.23 -8.58
CA PHE A 72 2.66 11.92 -8.07
C PHE A 72 2.45 10.78 -9.07
N GLY A 73 1.68 11.03 -10.11
CA GLY A 73 1.34 10.04 -11.12
C GLY A 73 0.18 9.11 -10.72
N ILE A 74 -0.44 8.52 -11.73
CA ILE A 74 -1.62 7.66 -11.59
C ILE A 74 -1.33 6.45 -10.70
N SER A 75 -0.18 5.79 -10.90
CA SER A 75 0.19 4.58 -10.16
C SER A 75 0.28 4.81 -8.66
N MET A 76 0.79 5.98 -8.26
CA MET A 76 0.91 6.32 -6.85
C MET A 76 -0.44 6.65 -6.22
N ILE A 77 -1.28 7.38 -6.91
CA ILE A 77 -2.64 7.67 -6.44
C ILE A 77 -3.45 6.38 -6.32
N ARG A 78 -3.28 5.42 -7.24
CA ARG A 78 -3.83 4.07 -7.11
C ARG A 78 -3.38 3.37 -5.84
N GLY A 79 -2.08 3.45 -5.52
CA GLY A 79 -1.53 2.89 -4.30
C GLY A 79 -2.15 3.50 -3.04
N PHE A 80 -2.29 4.82 -2.98
CA PHE A 80 -2.96 5.50 -1.87
C PHE A 80 -4.43 5.12 -1.74
N ALA A 81 -5.13 4.98 -2.86
CA ALA A 81 -6.53 4.54 -2.87
C ALA A 81 -6.66 3.11 -2.32
N ALA A 82 -5.81 2.19 -2.75
CA ALA A 82 -5.78 0.82 -2.26
C ALA A 82 -5.48 0.76 -0.75
N ALA A 83 -4.47 1.47 -0.28
CA ALA A 83 -4.12 1.54 1.15
C ALA A 83 -5.26 2.12 2.00
N SER A 84 -5.94 3.16 1.51
CA SER A 84 -7.09 3.76 2.19
C SER A 84 -8.27 2.78 2.29
N ALA A 85 -8.51 1.99 1.24
CA ALA A 85 -9.57 0.99 1.22
C ALA A 85 -9.31 -0.14 2.22
N ILE A 86 -8.11 -0.66 2.27
CA ILE A 86 -7.73 -1.71 3.20
C ILE A 86 -7.89 -1.22 4.65
N LYS A 87 -7.43 0.00 4.95
CA LYS A 87 -7.58 0.62 6.27
C LYS A 87 -9.04 0.75 6.70
N LYS A 88 -9.97 0.97 5.76
CA LYS A 88 -11.40 1.09 6.02
C LYS A 88 -12.11 -0.26 6.16
N ALA A 89 -11.68 -1.25 5.40
CA ALA A 89 -12.35 -2.55 5.28
C ALA A 89 -12.03 -3.51 6.44
N VAL A 90 -10.89 -3.35 7.09
CA VAL A 90 -10.37 -4.32 8.07
C VAL A 90 -9.90 -3.59 9.33
N THR A 91 -10.33 -4.06 10.51
CA THR A 91 -9.64 -3.73 11.76
C THR A 91 -8.35 -4.53 11.78
N VAL A 92 -7.25 -3.89 11.41
CA VAL A 92 -5.96 -4.55 11.28
C VAL A 92 -5.23 -4.52 12.61
N ASP A 93 -4.96 -5.69 13.15
CA ASP A 93 -4.04 -5.87 14.28
C ASP A 93 -2.65 -6.23 13.74
N LEU A 94 -1.72 -5.29 13.82
CA LEU A 94 -0.32 -5.45 13.39
C LEU A 94 0.62 -5.74 14.57
N SER A 95 0.08 -6.20 15.69
CA SER A 95 0.88 -6.58 16.86
C SER A 95 1.98 -7.60 16.55
N PRO A 96 1.83 -8.55 15.58
CA PRO A 96 2.94 -9.42 15.19
C PRO A 96 4.18 -8.67 14.70
N TYR A 97 4.00 -7.48 14.16
CA TYR A 97 5.10 -6.64 13.64
C TYR A 97 5.46 -5.48 14.59
N GLY A 98 4.76 -5.35 15.70
CA GLY A 98 5.01 -4.30 16.69
C GLY A 98 4.75 -2.88 16.17
N VAL A 99 3.94 -2.71 15.13
CA VAL A 99 3.61 -1.42 14.51
C VAL A 99 2.11 -1.20 14.42
N SER A 100 1.70 0.06 14.38
CA SER A 100 0.34 0.45 14.04
C SER A 100 0.17 0.59 12.52
N ILE A 101 -1.07 0.64 12.05
CA ILE A 101 -1.37 0.88 10.61
C ILE A 101 -0.85 2.25 10.15
N ASP A 102 -0.82 3.24 11.02
CA ASP A 102 -0.29 4.57 10.70
C ASP A 102 1.24 4.54 10.56
N GLU A 103 1.94 3.79 11.41
CA GLU A 103 3.37 3.55 11.30
C GLU A 103 3.72 2.75 10.04
N LEU A 104 2.97 1.69 9.73
CA LEU A 104 3.15 0.93 8.50
C LEU A 104 3.00 1.82 7.26
N THR A 105 1.96 2.66 7.22
CA THR A 105 1.73 3.61 6.12
C THR A 105 2.88 4.62 6.01
N LYS A 106 3.43 5.06 7.15
CA LYS A 106 4.59 5.96 7.19
C LYS A 106 5.85 5.28 6.66
N ILE A 107 6.07 4.00 7.02
CA ILE A 107 7.18 3.19 6.49
C ILE A 107 7.07 3.08 4.97
N SER A 108 5.90 2.68 4.44
CA SER A 108 5.63 2.61 3.00
C SER A 108 5.92 3.93 2.30
N SER A 109 5.51 5.04 2.89
CA SER A 109 5.74 6.38 2.35
C SER A 109 7.23 6.76 2.35
N LEU A 110 7.97 6.39 3.39
CA LEU A 110 9.42 6.59 3.46
C LEU A 110 10.17 5.77 2.42
N GLN A 111 9.82 4.50 2.26
CA GLN A 111 10.42 3.61 1.26
C GLN A 111 10.22 4.17 -0.15
N MET A 112 9.03 4.66 -0.44
CA MET A 112 8.74 5.31 -1.72
C MET A 112 9.54 6.59 -1.92
N ALA A 113 9.66 7.44 -0.90
CA ALA A 113 10.47 8.66 -0.97
C ALA A 113 11.95 8.35 -1.19
N LEU A 114 12.48 7.33 -0.53
CA LEU A 114 13.85 6.85 -0.72
C LEU A 114 14.08 6.28 -2.13
N ALA A 115 13.14 5.47 -2.63
CA ALA A 115 13.20 4.92 -3.98
C ALA A 115 13.24 6.06 -5.03
N ARG A 116 12.40 7.08 -4.85
CA ARG A 116 12.39 8.28 -5.70
C ARG A 116 13.72 9.01 -5.66
N GLU A 117 14.22 9.32 -4.46
CA GLU A 117 15.43 10.13 -4.29
C GLU A 117 16.66 9.43 -4.87
N TRP A 118 16.76 8.12 -4.64
CA TRP A 118 17.86 7.32 -5.13
C TRP A 118 17.79 7.11 -6.64
N TYR A 119 16.63 6.72 -7.18
CA TYR A 119 16.53 6.27 -8.57
C TYR A 119 16.35 7.40 -9.58
N ARG A 120 16.00 8.61 -9.14
CA ARG A 120 15.85 9.79 -10.03
C ARG A 120 17.11 10.14 -10.83
N HIS A 121 18.27 9.69 -10.38
CA HIS A 121 19.56 9.89 -11.04
C HIS A 121 19.99 8.70 -11.90
N VAL A 122 19.27 7.58 -11.83
CA VAL A 122 19.57 6.34 -12.57
C VAL A 122 18.70 6.24 -13.81
N ASP A 123 17.38 6.13 -13.62
CA ASP A 123 16.42 6.03 -14.73
C ASP A 123 15.06 6.62 -14.30
N LYS A 124 14.73 7.78 -14.86
CA LYS A 124 13.47 8.46 -14.55
C LYS A 124 12.24 7.73 -15.07
N SER A 125 12.37 6.91 -16.12
CA SER A 125 11.26 6.17 -16.71
C SER A 125 10.70 5.09 -15.78
N MET A 126 11.56 4.53 -14.93
CA MET A 126 11.21 3.49 -13.96
C MET A 126 10.67 4.05 -12.63
N LEU A 127 10.81 5.36 -12.39
CA LEU A 127 10.40 5.96 -11.11
C LEU A 127 8.95 5.68 -10.73
N PRO A 128 7.94 5.83 -11.62
CA PRO A 128 6.54 5.59 -11.24
C PRO A 128 6.31 4.16 -10.77
N LEU A 129 6.93 3.18 -11.45
CA LEU A 129 6.83 1.78 -11.10
C LEU A 129 7.48 1.50 -9.75
N LEU A 130 8.74 1.94 -9.57
CA LEU A 130 9.49 1.73 -8.33
C LEU A 130 8.84 2.36 -7.12
N GLN A 131 8.30 3.58 -7.28
CA GLN A 131 7.57 4.25 -6.21
C GLN A 131 6.31 3.48 -5.80
N SER A 132 5.55 2.97 -6.79
CA SER A 132 4.37 2.16 -6.52
C SER A 132 4.74 0.85 -5.82
N CYS A 133 5.74 0.14 -6.31
CA CYS A 133 6.22 -1.10 -5.69
C CYS A 133 6.68 -0.85 -4.25
N ALA A 134 7.52 0.17 -4.03
CA ALA A 134 8.02 0.53 -2.72
C ALA A 134 6.91 0.90 -1.72
N PHE A 135 5.85 1.55 -2.20
CA PHE A 135 4.70 1.88 -1.35
C PHE A 135 3.84 0.66 -1.01
N LEU A 136 3.63 -0.23 -1.99
CA LEU A 136 2.71 -1.36 -1.85
C LEU A 136 3.35 -2.56 -1.14
N MET A 137 4.66 -2.61 -1.07
CA MET A 137 5.43 -3.73 -0.50
C MET A 137 4.97 -4.14 0.90
N GLU A 138 4.73 -3.15 1.76
CA GLU A 138 4.35 -3.39 3.16
C GLU A 138 2.90 -3.84 3.34
N LEU A 139 2.05 -3.70 2.33
CA LEU A 139 0.63 -4.09 2.44
C LEU A 139 0.46 -5.60 2.65
N GLY A 140 1.40 -6.40 2.21
CA GLY A 140 1.41 -7.84 2.46
C GLY A 140 1.47 -8.20 3.94
N LYS A 141 2.06 -7.35 4.78
CA LYS A 141 2.08 -7.53 6.25
C LYS A 141 0.69 -7.47 6.86
N ILE A 142 -0.23 -6.75 6.25
CA ILE A 142 -1.64 -6.70 6.69
C ILE A 142 -2.26 -8.09 6.56
N VAL A 143 -2.10 -8.73 5.41
CA VAL A 143 -2.65 -10.08 5.15
C VAL A 143 -1.94 -11.13 6.01
N ALA A 144 -0.62 -11.04 6.11
CA ALA A 144 0.17 -11.92 6.98
C ALA A 144 -0.30 -11.82 8.43
N SER A 145 -0.50 -10.59 8.93
CA SER A 145 -0.96 -10.34 10.30
C SER A 145 -2.34 -10.92 10.57
N LEU A 146 -3.30 -10.76 9.65
CA LEU A 146 -4.63 -11.36 9.77
C LEU A 146 -4.54 -12.88 10.01
N LYS A 147 -3.64 -13.57 9.31
CA LYS A 147 -3.44 -15.00 9.47
C LYS A 147 -2.77 -15.36 10.80
N ILE A 148 -1.74 -14.62 11.18
CA ILE A 148 -1.00 -14.86 12.42
C ILE A 148 -1.91 -14.64 13.63
N VAL A 149 -2.62 -13.52 13.66
CA VAL A 149 -3.55 -13.15 14.74
C VAL A 149 -4.78 -14.07 14.76
N GLY A 150 -5.37 -14.31 13.60
CA GLY A 150 -6.54 -15.19 13.46
C GLY A 150 -6.27 -16.64 13.89
N GLY A 151 -5.04 -17.09 13.75
CA GLY A 151 -4.56 -18.39 14.23
C GLY A 151 -4.14 -18.40 15.72
N GLY A 152 -4.17 -17.27 16.41
CA GLY A 152 -3.69 -17.15 17.81
C GLY A 152 -2.17 -17.30 17.96
N ASN A 153 -1.42 -17.07 16.90
CA ASN A 153 0.01 -17.41 16.80
C ASN A 153 0.96 -16.20 16.99
N THR A 154 0.45 -15.06 17.43
CA THR A 154 1.24 -13.83 17.59
C THR A 154 2.51 -14.03 18.43
N ALA A 155 2.39 -14.70 19.59
CA ALA A 155 3.53 -14.93 20.46
C ALA A 155 4.60 -15.83 19.83
N VAL A 156 4.18 -16.88 19.12
CA VAL A 156 5.08 -17.81 18.41
C VAL A 156 5.80 -17.07 17.28
N PHE A 157 5.08 -16.25 16.52
CA PHE A 157 5.65 -15.47 15.42
C PHE A 157 6.69 -14.45 15.95
N LEU A 158 6.39 -13.74 17.03
CA LEU A 158 7.34 -12.81 17.66
C LEU A 158 8.61 -13.52 18.15
N GLN A 159 8.49 -14.75 18.65
CA GLN A 159 9.66 -15.55 19.01
C GLN A 159 10.49 -15.92 17.78
N GLU A 160 9.85 -16.30 16.68
CA GLU A 160 10.51 -16.62 15.42
C GLU A 160 11.22 -15.40 14.83
N THR A 161 10.58 -14.22 14.79
CA THR A 161 11.23 -12.98 14.30
C THR A 161 12.46 -12.60 15.11
N THR A 162 12.41 -12.82 16.42
CA THR A 162 13.57 -12.61 17.30
C THR A 162 14.70 -13.59 17.01
N THR A 163 14.36 -14.84 16.73
CA THR A 163 15.33 -15.90 16.42
C THR A 163 15.99 -15.70 15.07
N GLU A 164 15.19 -15.42 14.06
CA GLU A 164 15.66 -15.26 12.67
C GLU A 164 16.29 -13.86 12.43
N GLN A 165 16.07 -12.90 13.32
CA GLN A 165 16.47 -11.49 13.16
C GLN A 165 16.00 -10.85 11.84
N SER A 166 14.92 -11.38 11.28
CA SER A 166 14.33 -10.97 10.02
C SER A 166 12.86 -11.32 9.98
N ASP A 167 11.99 -10.34 9.74
CA ASP A 167 10.57 -10.56 9.51
C ASP A 167 10.35 -11.50 8.31
N GLU A 168 11.08 -11.27 7.21
CA GLU A 168 10.95 -12.06 5.98
C GLU A 168 11.27 -13.55 6.20
N ALA A 169 12.35 -13.83 6.92
CA ALA A 169 12.74 -15.22 7.22
C ALA A 169 11.69 -15.91 8.11
N ALA A 170 11.21 -15.23 9.14
CA ALA A 170 10.16 -15.73 10.01
C ALA A 170 8.83 -15.94 9.25
N GLU A 171 8.44 -15.00 8.39
CA GLU A 171 7.26 -15.11 7.53
C GLU A 171 7.34 -16.35 6.63
N LYS A 172 8.44 -16.54 5.89
CA LYS A 172 8.64 -17.71 5.03
C LYS A 172 8.55 -19.01 5.79
N ARG A 173 9.17 -19.07 6.96
CA ARG A 173 9.15 -20.26 7.79
C ARG A 173 7.75 -20.53 8.37
N PHE A 174 7.06 -19.50 8.82
CA PHE A 174 5.78 -19.61 9.52
C PHE A 174 4.59 -19.70 8.57
N LEU A 175 4.59 -18.89 7.50
CA LEU A 175 3.48 -18.75 6.56
C LEU A 175 3.72 -19.47 5.22
N GLY A 176 4.96 -19.85 4.92
CA GLY A 176 5.37 -20.44 3.65
C GLY A 176 5.70 -19.42 2.56
N MET A 177 5.50 -18.12 2.82
CA MET A 177 5.84 -17.02 1.92
C MET A 177 6.04 -15.71 2.71
N SER A 178 6.80 -14.80 2.13
CA SER A 178 7.02 -13.48 2.71
C SER A 178 5.84 -12.52 2.47
N SER A 179 5.74 -11.49 3.29
CA SER A 179 4.78 -10.39 3.08
C SER A 179 4.98 -9.70 1.73
N TYR A 180 6.20 -9.63 1.20
CA TYR A 180 6.49 -9.10 -0.12
C TYR A 180 5.91 -9.97 -1.24
N GLU A 181 6.02 -11.30 -1.12
CA GLU A 181 5.40 -12.25 -2.04
C GLU A 181 3.87 -12.17 -1.96
N ILE A 182 3.31 -12.03 -0.75
CA ILE A 182 1.87 -11.79 -0.56
C ILE A 182 1.44 -10.50 -1.26
N ALA A 183 2.17 -9.41 -1.06
CA ALA A 183 1.88 -8.13 -1.72
C ALA A 183 1.93 -8.26 -3.24
N ALA A 184 2.93 -8.94 -3.80
CA ALA A 184 3.01 -9.18 -5.24
C ALA A 184 1.75 -9.89 -5.74
N HIS A 185 1.32 -10.99 -5.11
CA HIS A 185 0.11 -11.71 -5.50
C HIS A 185 -1.19 -10.91 -5.35
N MET A 186 -1.27 -9.96 -4.44
CA MET A 186 -2.44 -9.06 -4.30
C MET A 186 -2.65 -8.17 -5.54
N PHE A 187 -1.60 -7.91 -6.31
CA PHE A 187 -1.61 -6.97 -7.44
C PHE A 187 -1.37 -7.64 -8.80
N GLU A 188 -1.26 -8.97 -8.86
CA GLU A 188 -1.15 -9.75 -10.10
C GLU A 188 -2.49 -9.90 -10.86
N HIS A 189 -3.59 -9.55 -10.24
CA HIS A 189 -4.97 -9.64 -10.75
C HIS A 189 -5.66 -8.29 -10.57
#